data_916948af2e1c40ce1487a12b0abb6126
#
_entry.id   916948af2e1c40ce1487a12b0abb6126
#
_cell.length_a   1.000
_cell.length_b   1.000
_cell.length_c   1.000
_cell.angle_alpha   90.00
_cell.angle_beta   90.00
_cell.angle_gamma   90.00
#
_symmetry.space_group_name_H-M   'P 1'
#
loop_
_entity.id
_entity.type
_entity.pdbx_description
1 polymer ?
#
loop_
_entity_poly.entity_id
_entity_poly.type
_entity_poly.pdbx_seq_one_letter_code
_entity_poly.pdbx_strand_id
1 'polypeptide(L)'
;MHAAYRYALYALFTVSGFCGLIYESIWSHYLRNYLGHAAHGQTVVLVIFVGGLALGAWLAGRYTDRLREPLIAYAAAEILIALFAFVFHPLFVGVTGWAYDTLLPAVCGESSWCGTQWVTAALLIALPATALGATFPWMVAGILRRYPDAPGHEISALYFLNSFGAVIGVLASAFVFIPALGLPATITTAGVLNLLVGVAVLAIVAVTRKQRVAIAAVENVIEPAPARGRKAAKRAAVASTPGTREPAPASAPLAPRSPRSSARRSSAASSS
;
A
#
# COMPACT_ATOMS: atom_id res chain seq x y z
N MET A 1 -12.34 16.97 -13.23
CA MET A 1 -12.67 16.34 -11.95
C MET A 1 -11.65 15.31 -11.49
N HIS A 2 -11.07 14.48 -12.39
CA HIS A 2 -10.07 13.47 -12.00
C HIS A 2 -8.80 14.04 -11.35
N ALA A 3 -8.31 15.20 -11.77
CA ALA A 3 -7.12 15.84 -11.18
C ALA A 3 -7.33 16.23 -9.69
N ALA A 4 -8.50 16.75 -9.33
CA ALA A 4 -8.80 17.15 -7.95
C ALA A 4 -8.73 15.97 -6.97
N TYR A 5 -9.27 14.80 -7.33
CA TYR A 5 -9.16 13.61 -6.48
C TYR A 5 -7.73 13.09 -6.35
N ARG A 6 -6.90 13.21 -7.39
CA ARG A 6 -5.48 12.87 -7.33
C ARG A 6 -4.75 13.72 -6.30
N TYR A 7 -4.90 15.04 -6.39
CA TYR A 7 -4.27 15.96 -5.43
C TYR A 7 -4.81 15.79 -4.01
N ALA A 8 -6.12 15.49 -3.86
CA ALA A 8 -6.69 15.16 -2.56
C ALA A 8 -6.05 13.89 -1.95
N LEU A 9 -5.85 12.83 -2.74
CA LEU A 9 -5.16 11.62 -2.27
C LEU A 9 -3.70 11.91 -1.91
N TYR A 10 -3.00 12.77 -2.65
CA TYR A 10 -1.65 13.20 -2.30
C TYR A 10 -1.61 13.94 -0.97
N ALA A 11 -2.51 14.90 -0.75
CA ALA A 11 -2.59 15.64 0.50
C ALA A 11 -2.92 14.73 1.69
N LEU A 12 -3.89 13.80 1.52
CA LEU A 12 -4.24 12.82 2.54
C LEU A 12 -3.05 11.89 2.88
N PHE A 13 -2.27 11.50 1.87
CA PHE A 13 -1.10 10.66 2.08
C PHE A 13 0.06 11.42 2.75
N THR A 14 0.18 12.73 2.52
CA THR A 14 1.09 13.60 3.27
C THR A 14 0.71 13.63 4.76
N VAL A 15 -0.58 13.75 5.08
CA VAL A 15 -1.08 13.71 6.47
C VAL A 15 -0.84 12.33 7.10
N SER A 16 -1.01 11.25 6.35
CA SER A 16 -0.68 9.89 6.83
C SER A 16 0.80 9.78 7.21
N GLY A 17 1.72 10.26 6.36
CA GLY A 17 3.15 10.31 6.68
C GLY A 17 3.46 11.17 7.92
N PHE A 18 2.80 12.31 8.05
CA PHE A 18 2.89 13.19 9.22
C PHE A 18 2.53 12.43 10.51
N CYS A 19 1.42 11.70 10.52
CA CYS A 19 1.00 10.89 11.67
C CYS A 19 1.97 9.74 11.96
N GLY A 20 2.52 9.10 10.93
CA GLY A 20 3.42 7.95 11.06
C GLY A 20 4.64 8.26 11.93
N LEU A 21 5.30 9.40 11.73
CA LEU A 21 6.45 9.80 12.53
C LEU A 21 6.07 10.41 13.89
N ILE A 22 4.86 10.90 14.06
CA ILE A 22 4.34 11.23 15.40
C ILE A 22 4.25 9.95 16.24
N TYR A 23 3.71 8.85 15.69
CA TYR A 23 3.64 7.58 16.41
C TYR A 23 5.02 7.05 16.80
N GLU A 24 5.97 7.03 15.87
CA GLU A 24 7.33 6.59 16.14
C GLU A 24 7.98 7.40 17.27
N SER A 25 7.85 8.73 17.23
CA SER A 25 8.33 9.63 18.28
C SER A 25 7.70 9.31 19.63
N ILE A 26 6.39 9.13 19.69
CA ILE A 26 5.66 8.83 20.93
C ILE A 26 6.02 7.45 21.46
N TRP A 27 6.07 6.42 20.63
CA TRP A 27 6.46 5.07 21.03
C TRP A 27 7.88 5.03 21.58
N SER A 28 8.78 5.82 20.99
CA SER A 28 10.15 5.98 21.51
C SER A 28 10.15 6.53 22.94
N HIS A 29 9.28 7.50 23.25
CA HIS A 29 9.16 8.03 24.62
C HIS A 29 8.58 7.02 25.60
N TYR A 30 7.50 6.31 25.22
CA TYR A 30 6.89 5.28 26.06
C TYR A 30 7.85 4.14 26.36
N LEU A 31 8.53 3.62 25.34
CA LEU A 31 9.44 2.49 25.52
C LEU A 31 10.73 2.86 26.24
N ARG A 32 11.24 4.07 26.05
CA ARG A 32 12.34 4.57 26.84
C ARG A 32 12.03 4.56 28.34
N ASN A 33 10.82 4.96 28.72
CA ASN A 33 10.37 4.93 30.10
C ASN A 33 10.21 3.49 30.62
N TYR A 34 9.77 2.54 29.79
CA TYR A 34 9.58 1.15 30.15
C TYR A 34 10.90 0.38 30.25
N LEU A 35 11.82 0.60 29.33
CA LEU A 35 13.10 -0.12 29.27
C LEU A 35 14.20 0.46 30.17
N GLY A 36 14.00 1.67 30.73
CA GLY A 36 14.93 2.30 31.68
C GLY A 36 16.24 2.80 31.09
N HIS A 37 16.55 2.52 29.83
CA HIS A 37 17.78 2.91 29.16
C HIS A 37 17.49 3.68 27.87
N ALA A 38 17.76 4.99 27.85
CA ALA A 38 17.39 5.87 26.74
C ALA A 38 17.97 5.41 25.37
N ALA A 39 19.24 5.07 25.30
CA ALA A 39 19.90 4.68 24.03
C ALA A 39 19.42 3.31 23.50
N HIS A 40 19.33 2.32 24.39
CA HIS A 40 18.85 0.99 24.00
C HIS A 40 17.37 1.01 23.63
N GLY A 41 16.53 1.74 24.39
CA GLY A 41 15.11 1.90 24.10
C GLY A 41 14.88 2.49 22.71
N GLN A 42 15.61 3.55 22.36
CA GLN A 42 15.52 4.18 21.03
C GLN A 42 15.89 3.21 19.90
N THR A 43 16.98 2.46 20.07
CA THR A 43 17.44 1.49 19.07
C THR A 43 16.40 0.38 18.85
N VAL A 44 15.82 -0.15 19.93
CA VAL A 44 14.80 -1.19 19.85
C VAL A 44 13.53 -0.69 19.15
N VAL A 45 13.05 0.49 19.52
CA VAL A 45 11.90 1.10 18.84
C VAL A 45 12.17 1.22 17.35
N LEU A 46 13.34 1.73 16.96
CA LEU A 46 13.69 1.89 15.55
C LEU A 46 13.71 0.54 14.81
N VAL A 47 14.31 -0.50 15.42
CA VAL A 47 14.35 -1.84 14.82
C VAL A 47 12.95 -2.43 14.65
N ILE A 48 12.11 -2.34 15.68
CA ILE A 48 10.75 -2.87 15.63
C ILE A 48 9.90 -2.06 14.64
N PHE A 49 10.02 -0.74 14.66
CA PHE A 49 9.28 0.14 13.77
C PHE A 49 9.65 -0.08 12.31
N VAL A 50 10.93 0.00 11.96
CA VAL A 50 11.42 -0.24 10.59
C VAL A 50 11.16 -1.68 10.14
N GLY A 51 11.35 -2.66 11.03
CA GLY A 51 11.03 -4.06 10.78
C GLY A 51 9.53 -4.26 10.52
N GLY A 52 8.68 -3.62 11.30
CA GLY A 52 7.23 -3.60 11.10
C GLY A 52 6.83 -2.97 9.77
N LEU A 53 7.41 -1.80 9.44
CA LEU A 53 7.20 -1.15 8.14
C LEU A 53 7.59 -2.07 6.97
N ALA A 54 8.76 -2.72 7.05
CA ALA A 54 9.23 -3.63 6.02
C ALA A 54 8.31 -4.85 5.88
N LEU A 55 7.89 -5.45 6.99
CA LEU A 55 6.96 -6.57 7.00
C LEU A 55 5.60 -6.17 6.42
N GLY A 56 5.06 -5.02 6.82
CA GLY A 56 3.80 -4.50 6.31
C GLY A 56 3.85 -4.22 4.81
N ALA A 57 4.92 -3.58 4.33
CA ALA A 57 5.13 -3.32 2.92
C ALA A 57 5.24 -4.63 2.10
N TRP A 58 5.96 -5.62 2.62
CA TRP A 58 6.09 -6.93 1.98
C TRP A 58 4.74 -7.67 1.89
N LEU A 59 4.00 -7.73 3.00
CA LEU A 59 2.68 -8.35 3.03
C LEU A 59 1.71 -7.65 2.08
N ALA A 60 1.63 -6.32 2.17
CA ALA A 60 0.77 -5.53 1.32
C ALA A 60 1.11 -5.72 -0.17
N GLY A 61 2.40 -5.66 -0.54
CA GLY A 61 2.85 -5.89 -1.91
C GLY A 61 2.44 -7.27 -2.43
N ARG A 62 2.62 -8.32 -1.63
CA ARG A 62 2.28 -9.70 -2.01
C ARG A 62 0.77 -9.91 -2.26
N TYR A 63 -0.10 -9.19 -1.54
CA TYR A 63 -1.54 -9.38 -1.65
C TYR A 63 -2.26 -8.30 -2.46
N THR A 64 -1.57 -7.26 -2.89
CA THR A 64 -2.14 -6.11 -3.62
C THR A 64 -2.89 -6.52 -4.89
N ASP A 65 -2.37 -7.50 -5.64
CA ASP A 65 -3.00 -7.95 -6.89
C ASP A 65 -4.34 -8.65 -6.66
N ARG A 66 -4.57 -9.20 -5.48
CA ARG A 66 -5.84 -9.85 -5.09
C ARG A 66 -6.91 -8.84 -4.68
N LEU A 67 -6.52 -7.60 -4.37
CA LEU A 67 -7.45 -6.57 -3.93
C LEU A 67 -8.16 -5.95 -5.13
N ARG A 68 -9.49 -5.91 -5.10
CA ARG A 68 -10.28 -5.22 -6.11
C ARG A 68 -10.06 -3.71 -6.07
N GLU A 69 -9.90 -3.15 -4.87
CA GLU A 69 -9.78 -1.72 -4.63
C GLU A 69 -8.74 -1.44 -3.53
N PRO A 70 -7.45 -1.23 -3.88
CA PRO A 70 -6.38 -1.03 -2.90
C PRO A 70 -6.59 0.18 -1.99
N LEU A 71 -7.28 1.24 -2.44
CA LEU A 71 -7.58 2.40 -1.59
C LEU A 71 -8.53 2.07 -0.43
N ILE A 72 -9.38 1.04 -0.55
CA ILE A 72 -10.19 0.58 0.57
C ILE A 72 -9.30 -0.10 1.61
N ALA A 73 -8.33 -0.91 1.18
CA ALA A 73 -7.37 -1.53 2.08
C ALA A 73 -6.49 -0.48 2.79
N TYR A 74 -6.04 0.54 2.05
CA TYR A 74 -5.35 1.69 2.62
C TYR A 74 -6.19 2.38 3.69
N ALA A 75 -7.43 2.73 3.38
CA ALA A 75 -8.33 3.38 4.33
C ALA A 75 -8.62 2.51 5.57
N ALA A 76 -8.75 1.19 5.38
CA ALA A 76 -8.92 0.25 6.49
C ALA A 76 -7.68 0.22 7.40
N ALA A 77 -6.46 0.27 6.83
CA ALA A 77 -5.23 0.38 7.61
C ALA A 77 -5.18 1.68 8.41
N GLU A 78 -5.49 2.83 7.80
CA GLU A 78 -5.53 4.12 8.48
C GLU A 78 -6.52 4.12 9.66
N ILE A 79 -7.71 3.55 9.48
CA ILE A 79 -8.71 3.42 10.53
C ILE A 79 -8.22 2.47 11.63
N LEU A 80 -7.60 1.34 11.27
CA LEU A 80 -7.03 0.40 12.24
C LEU A 80 -5.95 1.06 13.10
N ILE A 81 -5.04 1.83 12.47
CA ILE A 81 -3.99 2.58 13.15
C ILE A 81 -4.61 3.63 14.09
N ALA A 82 -5.64 4.33 13.65
CA ALA A 82 -6.37 5.31 14.46
C ALA A 82 -7.01 4.67 15.70
N LEU A 83 -7.70 3.54 15.52
CA LEU A 83 -8.30 2.79 16.64
C LEU A 83 -7.25 2.32 17.63
N PHE A 84 -6.11 1.84 17.14
CA PHE A 84 -5.00 1.45 17.99
C PHE A 84 -4.43 2.65 18.76
N ALA A 85 -4.30 3.81 18.11
CA ALA A 85 -3.80 5.04 18.74
C ALA A 85 -4.70 5.48 19.92
N PHE A 86 -6.02 5.36 19.81
CA PHE A 86 -6.96 5.70 20.87
C PHE A 86 -6.85 4.81 22.11
N VAL A 87 -6.54 3.53 21.91
CA VAL A 87 -6.40 2.56 23.01
C VAL A 87 -4.95 2.37 23.47
N PHE A 88 -3.98 2.96 22.77
CA PHE A 88 -2.56 2.70 23.02
C PHE A 88 -2.13 3.05 24.44
N HIS A 89 -2.50 4.23 24.95
CA HIS A 89 -2.08 4.65 26.29
C HIS A 89 -2.57 3.70 27.39
N PRO A 90 -3.88 3.43 27.53
CA PRO A 90 -4.35 2.49 28.56
C PRO A 90 -3.83 1.07 28.33
N LEU A 91 -3.69 0.63 27.08
CA LEU A 91 -3.11 -0.67 26.76
C LEU A 91 -1.64 -0.75 27.21
N PHE A 92 -0.85 0.28 26.91
CA PHE A 92 0.56 0.35 27.30
C PHE A 92 0.72 0.30 28.82
N VAL A 93 -0.01 1.14 29.55
CA VAL A 93 0.04 1.19 31.02
C VAL A 93 -0.39 -0.14 31.64
N GLY A 94 -1.47 -0.73 31.14
CA GLY A 94 -1.97 -2.02 31.63
C GLY A 94 -1.00 -3.19 31.37
N VAL A 95 -0.49 -3.30 30.14
CA VAL A 95 0.44 -4.37 29.77
C VAL A 95 1.79 -4.24 30.46
N THR A 96 2.34 -3.03 30.54
CA THR A 96 3.63 -2.82 31.22
C THR A 96 3.51 -2.96 32.72
N GLY A 97 2.41 -2.51 33.34
CA GLY A 97 2.13 -2.75 34.77
C GLY A 97 2.05 -4.25 35.07
N TRP A 98 1.22 -4.99 34.33
CA TRP A 98 1.14 -6.44 34.47
C TRP A 98 2.49 -7.12 34.25
N ALA A 99 3.26 -6.67 33.26
CA ALA A 99 4.58 -7.21 32.99
C ALA A 99 5.53 -6.99 34.19
N TYR A 100 5.54 -5.82 34.81
CA TYR A 100 6.36 -5.56 35.98
C TYR A 100 5.93 -6.34 37.21
N ASP A 101 4.61 -6.44 37.47
CA ASP A 101 4.09 -7.04 38.69
C ASP A 101 4.07 -8.56 38.65
N THR A 102 3.93 -9.16 37.46
CA THR A 102 3.67 -10.62 37.31
C THR A 102 4.69 -11.31 36.40
N LEU A 103 4.88 -10.79 35.18
CA LEU A 103 5.63 -11.51 34.16
C LEU A 103 7.16 -11.49 34.42
N LEU A 104 7.71 -10.32 34.74
CA LEU A 104 9.14 -10.20 35.01
C LEU A 104 9.59 -10.98 36.27
N PRO A 105 8.91 -10.91 37.41
CA PRO A 105 9.27 -11.72 38.57
C PRO A 105 9.21 -13.22 38.27
N ALA A 106 8.18 -13.66 37.52
CA ALA A 106 7.98 -15.08 37.20
C ALA A 106 9.03 -15.64 36.24
N VAL A 107 9.50 -14.84 35.27
CA VAL A 107 10.41 -15.32 34.19
C VAL A 107 11.86 -14.96 34.46
N CYS A 108 12.12 -13.80 35.04
CA CYS A 108 13.46 -13.23 35.18
C CYS A 108 14.04 -13.35 36.59
N GLY A 109 13.21 -13.66 37.60
CA GLY A 109 13.64 -13.65 38.99
C GLY A 109 14.23 -12.30 39.41
N GLU A 110 15.36 -12.28 40.12
CA GLU A 110 16.06 -11.06 40.55
C GLU A 110 16.97 -10.47 39.46
N SER A 111 17.01 -11.04 38.25
CA SER A 111 17.85 -10.55 37.17
C SER A 111 17.36 -9.21 36.64
N SER A 112 18.16 -8.18 36.76
CA SER A 112 17.87 -6.84 36.21
C SER A 112 17.89 -6.78 34.68
N TRP A 113 18.35 -7.82 34.02
CA TRP A 113 18.43 -7.95 32.56
C TRP A 113 17.55 -9.09 32.06
N CYS A 114 16.43 -8.76 31.45
CA CYS A 114 15.49 -9.74 30.98
C CYS A 114 14.99 -9.40 29.57
N GLY A 115 15.19 -10.35 28.64
CA GLY A 115 14.72 -10.22 27.27
C GLY A 115 13.20 -10.10 27.13
N THR A 116 12.47 -10.48 28.18
CA THR A 116 11.00 -10.40 28.21
C THR A 116 10.46 -8.98 28.05
N GLN A 117 11.16 -7.95 28.60
CA GLN A 117 10.78 -6.55 28.41
C GLN A 117 10.81 -6.15 26.92
N TRP A 118 11.82 -6.65 26.19
CA TRP A 118 11.99 -6.36 24.77
C TRP A 118 10.90 -7.03 23.92
N VAL A 119 10.56 -8.26 24.26
CA VAL A 119 9.47 -8.99 23.59
C VAL A 119 8.12 -8.27 23.84
N THR A 120 7.85 -7.86 25.08
CA THR A 120 6.63 -7.11 25.42
C THR A 120 6.57 -5.79 24.64
N ALA A 121 7.67 -5.04 24.59
CA ALA A 121 7.80 -3.81 23.82
C ALA A 121 7.54 -4.05 22.31
N ALA A 122 8.15 -5.11 21.77
CA ALA A 122 7.97 -5.49 20.37
C ALA A 122 6.51 -5.80 20.03
N LEU A 123 5.83 -6.58 20.87
CA LEU A 123 4.43 -6.97 20.65
C LEU A 123 3.49 -5.74 20.67
N LEU A 124 3.77 -4.75 21.50
CA LEU A 124 2.97 -3.52 21.58
C LEU A 124 3.07 -2.66 20.31
N ILE A 125 4.20 -2.66 19.61
CA ILE A 125 4.45 -1.74 18.48
C ILE A 125 4.41 -2.45 17.13
N ALA A 126 4.74 -3.75 17.06
CA ALA A 126 4.88 -4.47 15.79
C ALA A 126 3.60 -4.46 14.95
N LEU A 127 2.43 -4.62 15.58
CA LEU A 127 1.15 -4.64 14.88
C LEU A 127 0.85 -3.29 14.19
N PRO A 128 0.82 -2.15 14.89
CA PRO A 128 0.55 -0.87 14.25
C PRO A 128 1.67 -0.43 13.30
N ALA A 129 2.94 -0.77 13.56
CA ALA A 129 4.03 -0.51 12.62
C ALA A 129 3.86 -1.30 11.32
N THR A 130 3.41 -2.56 11.40
CA THR A 130 3.09 -3.38 10.22
C THR A 130 1.93 -2.79 9.43
N ALA A 131 0.88 -2.31 10.09
CA ALA A 131 -0.22 -1.63 9.42
C ALA A 131 0.23 -0.35 8.70
N LEU A 132 1.07 0.47 9.34
CA LEU A 132 1.69 1.64 8.72
C LEU A 132 2.51 1.28 7.49
N GLY A 133 3.30 0.20 7.54
CA GLY A 133 4.10 -0.28 6.42
C GLY A 133 3.25 -0.70 5.20
N ALA A 134 2.04 -1.18 5.42
CA ALA A 134 1.13 -1.58 4.36
C ALA A 134 0.50 -0.38 3.62
N THR A 135 0.46 0.80 4.21
CA THR A 135 -0.21 1.98 3.64
C THR A 135 0.43 2.44 2.34
N PHE A 136 1.76 2.48 2.25
CA PHE A 136 2.47 2.94 1.05
C PHE A 136 2.16 2.07 -0.19
N PRO A 137 2.34 0.73 -0.20
CA PRO A 137 2.03 -0.11 -1.34
C PRO A 137 0.56 -0.01 -1.78
N TRP A 138 -0.38 0.06 -0.84
CA TRP A 138 -1.80 0.14 -1.16
C TRP A 138 -2.18 1.50 -1.75
N MET A 139 -1.61 2.61 -1.25
CA MET A 139 -1.80 3.94 -1.83
C MET A 139 -1.24 3.99 -3.25
N VAL A 140 -0.01 3.53 -3.46
CA VAL A 140 0.63 3.46 -4.78
C VAL A 140 -0.23 2.66 -5.75
N ALA A 141 -0.61 1.44 -5.39
CA ALA A 141 -1.45 0.61 -6.25
C ALA A 141 -2.81 1.24 -6.57
N GLY A 142 -3.41 1.92 -5.59
CA GLY A 142 -4.67 2.64 -5.77
C GLY A 142 -4.56 3.81 -6.74
N ILE A 143 -3.47 4.57 -6.66
CA ILE A 143 -3.18 5.69 -7.58
C ILE A 143 -2.87 5.17 -8.98
N LEU A 144 -1.96 4.20 -9.12
CA LEU A 144 -1.56 3.67 -10.44
C LEU A 144 -2.72 3.03 -11.21
N ARG A 145 -3.67 2.39 -10.53
CA ARG A 145 -4.89 1.87 -11.18
C ARG A 145 -5.83 2.97 -11.69
N ARG A 146 -5.72 4.18 -11.17
CA ARG A 146 -6.55 5.34 -11.57
C ARG A 146 -5.85 6.27 -12.55
N TYR A 147 -4.52 6.37 -12.45
CA TYR A 147 -3.66 7.28 -13.19
C TYR A 147 -2.44 6.52 -13.74
N PRO A 148 -2.63 5.68 -14.77
CA PRO A 148 -1.57 4.79 -15.29
C PRO A 148 -0.54 5.50 -16.19
N ASP A 149 -0.79 6.75 -16.61
CA ASP A 149 -0.05 7.41 -17.70
C ASP A 149 1.42 7.70 -17.35
N ALA A 150 1.74 7.94 -16.08
CA ALA A 150 3.10 8.31 -15.64
C ALA A 150 3.48 7.63 -14.31
N PRO A 151 3.63 6.29 -14.28
CA PRO A 151 3.79 5.54 -13.03
C PRO A 151 5.01 5.95 -12.20
N GLY A 152 6.14 6.26 -12.84
CA GLY A 152 7.34 6.72 -12.14
C GLY A 152 7.14 8.07 -11.43
N HIS A 153 6.46 9.00 -12.06
CA HIS A 153 6.11 10.29 -11.46
C HIS A 153 5.17 10.11 -10.25
N GLU A 154 4.14 9.28 -10.40
CA GLU A 154 3.18 9.05 -9.31
C GLU A 154 3.85 8.44 -8.07
N ILE A 155 4.70 7.43 -8.27
CA ILE A 155 5.44 6.78 -7.16
C ILE A 155 6.38 7.79 -6.49
N SER A 156 7.15 8.55 -7.28
CA SER A 156 8.10 9.54 -6.76
C SER A 156 7.40 10.65 -5.99
N ALA A 157 6.26 11.15 -6.51
CA ALA A 157 5.47 12.17 -5.84
C ALA A 157 4.90 11.67 -4.50
N LEU A 158 4.33 10.46 -4.48
CA LEU A 158 3.82 9.85 -3.25
C LEU A 158 4.92 9.65 -2.21
N TYR A 159 6.08 9.11 -2.62
CA TYR A 159 7.21 8.93 -1.73
C TYR A 159 7.70 10.25 -1.14
N PHE A 160 7.87 11.28 -1.99
CA PHE A 160 8.29 12.61 -1.56
C PHE A 160 7.29 13.21 -0.57
N LEU A 161 6.00 13.21 -0.91
CA LEU A 161 4.97 13.83 -0.08
C LEU A 161 4.80 13.13 1.27
N ASN A 162 4.84 11.80 1.28
CA ASN A 162 4.79 11.04 2.52
C ASN A 162 6.00 11.32 3.42
N SER A 163 7.21 11.32 2.83
CA SER A 163 8.44 11.62 3.57
C SER A 163 8.47 13.07 4.06
N PHE A 164 7.99 14.02 3.26
CA PHE A 164 7.86 15.42 3.65
C PHE A 164 6.88 15.59 4.82
N GLY A 165 5.72 14.94 4.75
CA GLY A 165 4.76 14.88 5.86
C GLY A 165 5.40 14.31 7.13
N ALA A 166 6.14 13.21 7.00
CA ALA A 166 6.83 12.55 8.11
C ALA A 166 7.85 13.48 8.81
N VAL A 167 8.65 14.23 8.04
CA VAL A 167 9.60 15.23 8.60
C VAL A 167 8.87 16.31 9.39
N ILE A 168 7.78 16.85 8.84
CA ILE A 168 6.98 17.85 9.56
C ILE A 168 6.35 17.23 10.80
N GLY A 169 5.88 15.98 10.72
CA GLY A 169 5.25 15.26 11.83
C GLY A 169 6.18 15.06 13.02
N VAL A 170 7.43 14.61 12.80
CA VAL A 170 8.38 14.44 13.89
C VAL A 170 8.78 15.77 14.54
N LEU A 171 8.96 16.83 13.74
CA LEU A 171 9.26 18.16 14.27
C LEU A 171 8.07 18.72 15.07
N ALA A 172 6.86 18.62 14.53
CA ALA A 172 5.65 19.05 15.24
C ALA A 172 5.43 18.25 16.53
N SER A 173 5.68 16.94 16.51
CA SER A 173 5.63 16.10 17.70
C SER A 173 6.58 16.60 18.79
N ALA A 174 7.85 16.76 18.44
CA ALA A 174 8.90 17.09 19.41
C ALA A 174 8.78 18.53 19.97
N PHE A 175 8.46 19.51 19.13
CA PHE A 175 8.52 20.91 19.50
C PHE A 175 7.17 21.54 19.85
N VAL A 176 6.07 20.93 19.42
CA VAL A 176 4.73 21.51 19.60
C VAL A 176 3.80 20.58 20.39
N PHE A 177 3.55 19.38 19.89
CA PHE A 177 2.49 18.55 20.46
C PHE A 177 2.85 17.93 21.80
N ILE A 178 4.04 17.33 21.94
CA ILE A 178 4.45 16.73 23.20
C ILE A 178 4.59 17.80 24.31
N PRO A 179 5.24 18.95 24.08
CA PRO A 179 5.30 20.00 25.10
C PRO A 179 3.95 20.60 25.48
N ALA A 180 3.03 20.76 24.51
CA ALA A 180 1.75 21.40 24.75
C ALA A 180 0.66 20.46 25.27
N LEU A 181 0.63 19.20 24.78
CA LEU A 181 -0.47 18.25 25.01
C LEU A 181 -0.07 17.05 25.87
N GLY A 182 1.22 16.76 25.97
CA GLY A 182 1.74 15.51 26.53
C GLY A 182 1.59 14.31 25.59
N LEU A 183 2.16 13.16 26.00
CA LEU A 183 2.19 11.95 25.18
C LEU A 183 0.79 11.38 24.83
N PRO A 184 -0.15 11.22 25.79
CA PRO A 184 -1.45 10.62 25.53
C PRO A 184 -2.31 11.44 24.57
N ALA A 185 -2.33 12.77 24.73
CA ALA A 185 -3.13 13.60 23.84
C ALA A 185 -2.50 13.76 22.47
N THR A 186 -1.16 13.72 22.35
CA THR A 186 -0.47 13.75 21.06
C THR A 186 -0.78 12.52 20.23
N ILE A 187 -0.72 11.30 20.80
CA ILE A 187 -1.05 10.08 20.06
C ILE A 187 -2.53 10.05 19.67
N THR A 188 -3.42 10.53 20.51
CA THR A 188 -4.84 10.66 20.22
C THR A 188 -5.08 11.64 19.06
N THR A 189 -4.38 12.77 19.03
CA THR A 189 -4.46 13.75 17.94
C THR A 189 -4.03 13.12 16.60
N ALA A 190 -2.93 12.38 16.58
CA ALA A 190 -2.50 11.63 15.39
C ALA A 190 -3.56 10.59 14.99
N GLY A 191 -4.17 9.90 15.96
CA GLY A 191 -5.29 8.97 15.72
C GLY A 191 -6.49 9.62 15.06
N VAL A 192 -6.89 10.81 15.53
CA VAL A 192 -7.99 11.58 14.90
C VAL A 192 -7.65 11.94 13.45
N LEU A 193 -6.43 12.40 13.18
CA LEU A 193 -5.99 12.72 11.82
C LEU A 193 -6.01 11.49 10.91
N ASN A 194 -5.52 10.33 11.36
CA ASN A 194 -5.58 9.09 10.58
C ASN A 194 -7.01 8.63 10.33
N LEU A 195 -7.88 8.74 11.32
CA LEU A 195 -9.30 8.43 11.14
C LEU A 195 -9.93 9.31 10.05
N LEU A 196 -9.64 10.61 10.08
CA LEU A 196 -10.11 11.55 9.06
C LEU A 196 -9.54 11.20 7.67
N VAL A 197 -8.26 10.83 7.57
CA VAL A 197 -7.65 10.35 6.33
C VAL A 197 -8.38 9.11 5.82
N GLY A 198 -8.58 8.09 6.65
CA GLY A 198 -9.26 6.86 6.27
C GLY A 198 -10.69 7.11 5.77
N VAL A 199 -11.47 7.90 6.51
CA VAL A 199 -12.84 8.26 6.14
C VAL A 199 -12.88 9.08 4.85
N ALA A 200 -11.98 10.05 4.68
CA ALA A 200 -11.91 10.87 3.46
C ALA A 200 -11.57 10.02 2.23
N VAL A 201 -10.65 9.07 2.34
CA VAL A 201 -10.33 8.14 1.24
C VAL A 201 -11.52 7.25 0.90
N LEU A 202 -12.24 6.71 1.89
CA LEU A 202 -13.48 5.95 1.64
C LEU A 202 -14.53 6.79 0.93
N ALA A 203 -14.71 8.06 1.32
CA ALA A 203 -15.62 8.99 0.66
C ALA A 203 -15.22 9.22 -0.81
N ILE A 204 -13.93 9.45 -1.10
CA ILE A 204 -13.42 9.59 -2.47
C ILE A 204 -13.71 8.33 -3.29
N VAL A 205 -13.45 7.15 -2.73
CA VAL A 205 -13.72 5.87 -3.41
C VAL A 205 -15.20 5.70 -3.68
N ALA A 206 -16.08 6.00 -2.73
CA ALA A 206 -17.52 5.88 -2.89
C ALA A 206 -18.06 6.82 -3.98
N VAL A 207 -17.64 8.09 -3.99
CA VAL A 207 -18.05 9.08 -4.98
C VAL A 207 -17.56 8.69 -6.38
N THR A 208 -16.28 8.36 -6.51
CA THR A 208 -15.70 7.97 -7.82
C THR A 208 -16.30 6.69 -8.38
N ARG A 209 -16.66 5.73 -7.52
CA ARG A 209 -17.37 4.51 -7.94
C ARG A 209 -18.77 4.80 -8.45
N LYS A 210 -19.54 5.65 -7.76
CA LYS A 210 -20.88 6.07 -8.22
C LYS A 210 -20.79 6.76 -9.58
N GLN A 211 -19.82 7.65 -9.78
CA GLN A 211 -19.63 8.34 -11.06
C GLN A 211 -19.32 7.37 -12.21
N ARG A 212 -18.43 6.38 -11.99
CA ARG A 212 -18.14 5.36 -13.01
C ARG A 212 -19.36 4.54 -13.39
N VAL A 213 -20.18 4.13 -12.42
CA VAL A 213 -21.42 3.40 -12.68
C VAL A 213 -22.42 4.26 -13.45
N ALA A 214 -22.57 5.54 -13.11
CA ALA A 214 -23.46 6.45 -13.82
C ALA A 214 -23.03 6.68 -15.28
N ILE A 215 -21.72 6.88 -15.53
CA ILE A 215 -21.17 7.03 -16.89
C ILE A 215 -21.42 5.76 -17.71
N ALA A 216 -21.11 4.58 -17.17
CA ALA A 216 -21.36 3.31 -17.87
C ALA A 216 -22.85 3.08 -18.15
N ALA A 217 -23.76 3.49 -17.27
CA ALA A 217 -25.20 3.42 -17.51
C ALA A 217 -25.63 4.33 -18.67
N VAL A 218 -25.10 5.54 -18.75
CA VAL A 218 -25.39 6.48 -19.85
C VAL A 218 -24.83 5.96 -21.18
N GLU A 219 -23.59 5.43 -21.17
CA GLU A 219 -22.93 4.87 -22.36
C GLU A 219 -23.72 3.68 -22.93
N ASN A 220 -24.22 2.80 -22.06
CA ASN A 220 -25.08 1.66 -22.48
C ASN A 220 -26.45 2.10 -23.04
N VAL A 221 -26.93 3.30 -22.70
CA VAL A 221 -28.18 3.86 -23.24
C VAL A 221 -27.93 4.53 -24.60
N ILE A 222 -26.75 5.15 -24.79
CA ILE A 222 -26.40 5.86 -26.03
C ILE A 222 -25.94 4.90 -27.12
N GLU A 223 -25.35 3.76 -26.76
CA GLU A 223 -24.96 2.72 -27.73
C GLU A 223 -26.18 1.83 -28.02
N PRO A 224 -26.88 2.05 -29.17
CA PRO A 224 -28.01 1.18 -29.53
C PRO A 224 -27.50 -0.22 -29.72
N ALA A 225 -28.17 -1.21 -29.13
CA ALA A 225 -27.83 -2.62 -29.18
C ALA A 225 -27.41 -2.99 -30.61
N PRO A 226 -26.27 -3.70 -30.78
CA PRO A 226 -25.77 -4.08 -32.10
C PRO A 226 -26.92 -4.81 -32.84
N ALA A 227 -27.35 -4.23 -33.95
CA ALA A 227 -28.48 -4.72 -34.74
C ALA A 227 -28.23 -6.20 -35.08
N ARG A 228 -28.86 -7.10 -34.31
CA ARG A 228 -28.87 -8.55 -34.58
C ARG A 228 -29.32 -8.87 -36.02
N GLY A 229 -29.94 -7.89 -36.72
CA GLY A 229 -30.35 -7.98 -38.11
C GLY A 229 -29.24 -7.86 -39.15
N ARG A 230 -28.13 -7.15 -38.86
CA ARG A 230 -27.07 -6.94 -39.89
C ARG A 230 -26.25 -8.18 -40.22
N LYS A 231 -26.06 -9.11 -39.28
CA LYS A 231 -25.38 -10.39 -39.54
C LYS A 231 -26.27 -11.38 -40.29
N ALA A 232 -27.60 -11.35 -40.09
CA ALA A 232 -28.55 -12.15 -40.82
C ALA A 232 -28.74 -11.64 -42.28
N ALA A 233 -28.80 -10.31 -42.44
CA ALA A 233 -28.90 -9.68 -43.77
C ALA A 233 -27.62 -9.91 -44.62
N LYS A 234 -26.45 -9.86 -44.00
CA LYS A 234 -25.18 -10.12 -44.70
C LYS A 234 -25.00 -11.62 -45.07
N ARG A 235 -25.55 -12.53 -44.25
CA ARG A 235 -25.60 -13.98 -44.61
C ARG A 235 -26.62 -14.26 -45.73
N ALA A 236 -27.74 -13.59 -45.73
CA ALA A 236 -28.73 -13.74 -46.81
C ALA A 236 -28.25 -13.15 -48.14
N ALA A 237 -27.52 -12.00 -48.09
CA ALA A 237 -26.93 -11.39 -49.30
C ALA A 237 -25.78 -12.21 -49.90
N VAL A 238 -25.02 -12.96 -49.10
CA VAL A 238 -23.98 -13.88 -49.62
C VAL A 238 -24.54 -15.17 -50.18
N ALA A 239 -25.75 -15.59 -49.75
CA ALA A 239 -26.42 -16.79 -50.23
C ALA A 239 -27.19 -16.60 -51.55
N SER A 240 -27.35 -15.38 -52.03
CA SER A 240 -28.13 -15.04 -53.25
C SER A 240 -27.29 -14.64 -54.46
N THR A 241 -25.94 -14.83 -54.44
CA THR A 241 -25.11 -14.57 -55.61
C THR A 241 -25.04 -15.85 -56.46
N PRO A 242 -25.50 -15.85 -57.73
CA PRO A 242 -25.38 -17.03 -58.59
C PRO A 242 -23.90 -17.29 -58.91
N GLY A 243 -23.46 -18.52 -58.71
CA GLY A 243 -22.08 -18.94 -58.93
C GLY A 243 -21.62 -18.80 -60.37
N THR A 244 -20.64 -17.94 -60.59
CA THR A 244 -19.75 -18.02 -61.76
C THR A 244 -18.63 -19.01 -61.42
N ARG A 245 -18.63 -20.15 -62.11
CA ARG A 245 -17.53 -21.11 -62.04
C ARG A 245 -16.30 -20.51 -62.73
N GLU A 246 -15.26 -20.28 -61.91
CA GLU A 246 -13.92 -19.95 -62.43
C GLU A 246 -13.11 -21.22 -62.65
N PRO A 247 -12.37 -21.34 -63.79
CA PRO A 247 -11.61 -22.53 -64.09
C PRO A 247 -10.34 -22.60 -63.19
N ALA A 248 -9.93 -23.82 -62.87
CA ALA A 248 -8.80 -24.18 -62.05
C ALA A 248 -7.46 -23.61 -62.57
N PRO A 249 -6.60 -23.05 -61.74
CA PRO A 249 -5.26 -22.64 -62.16
C PRO A 249 -4.31 -23.80 -62.21
N ALA A 250 -3.50 -23.77 -63.28
CA ALA A 250 -2.45 -24.73 -63.60
C ALA A 250 -1.31 -24.71 -62.57
N SER A 251 -0.74 -25.87 -62.32
CA SER A 251 0.39 -26.18 -61.46
C SER A 251 1.63 -25.31 -61.73
N ALA A 252 2.10 -24.59 -60.69
CA ALA A 252 3.38 -23.86 -60.64
C ALA A 252 4.53 -24.78 -60.16
N PRO A 253 5.76 -24.62 -60.66
CA PRO A 253 6.88 -25.51 -60.34
C PRO A 253 7.55 -25.24 -59.02
N LEU A 254 8.07 -26.29 -58.40
CA LEU A 254 8.84 -26.34 -57.17
C LEU A 254 10.12 -25.48 -57.20
N ALA A 255 10.31 -24.56 -56.25
CA ALA A 255 11.56 -23.86 -56.03
C ALA A 255 12.55 -24.70 -55.18
N PRO A 256 13.88 -24.60 -55.42
CA PRO A 256 14.87 -25.46 -54.77
C PRO A 256 15.17 -25.07 -53.31
N ARG A 257 15.38 -26.11 -52.50
CA ARG A 257 15.82 -26.01 -51.11
C ARG A 257 17.26 -25.50 -51.01
N SER A 258 17.51 -24.48 -50.19
CA SER A 258 18.86 -24.06 -49.80
C SER A 258 19.41 -24.92 -48.64
N PRO A 259 20.74 -25.17 -48.59
CA PRO A 259 21.32 -26.10 -47.64
C PRO A 259 21.58 -25.48 -46.28
N ARG A 260 21.39 -26.28 -45.22
CA ARG A 260 21.76 -25.99 -43.85
C ARG A 260 23.28 -25.88 -43.73
N SER A 261 23.77 -24.73 -43.23
CA SER A 261 25.13 -24.54 -42.79
C SER A 261 25.26 -24.95 -41.33
N SER A 262 25.99 -26.06 -41.12
CA SER A 262 26.54 -26.48 -39.84
C SER A 262 27.90 -25.83 -39.63
N ALA A 263 28.07 -25.06 -38.60
CA ALA A 263 29.39 -24.63 -38.11
C ALA A 263 29.43 -24.81 -36.58
N ARG A 264 29.97 -25.91 -36.18
CA ARG A 264 31.20 -26.24 -35.45
C ARG A 264 31.52 -25.32 -34.26
N ARG A 265 31.52 -26.01 -33.13
CA ARG A 265 32.24 -25.69 -31.86
C ARG A 265 33.73 -25.48 -32.14
N SER A 266 34.35 -24.55 -31.43
CA SER A 266 35.69 -24.72 -30.92
C SER A 266 35.91 -23.88 -29.66
N SER A 267 36.36 -24.57 -28.68
CA SER A 267 36.98 -24.26 -27.42
C SER A 267 38.29 -23.46 -27.56
N ALA A 268 38.58 -22.62 -26.55
CA ALA A 268 39.88 -22.38 -25.91
C ALA A 268 39.61 -21.40 -24.78
N ALA A 269 39.82 -21.73 -23.64
CA ALA A 269 40.84 -21.87 -22.61
C ALA A 269 41.92 -20.79 -22.69
N SER A 270 42.10 -20.10 -21.58
CA SER A 270 43.23 -19.76 -20.74
C SER A 270 43.42 -18.28 -20.37
N SER A 271 43.45 -18.08 -19.06
CA SER A 271 44.47 -17.33 -18.29
C SER A 271 44.65 -15.82 -18.50
N SER A 272 44.29 -15.05 -17.55
CA SER A 272 45.16 -14.36 -16.55
C SER A 272 44.30 -13.67 -15.53
#